data_b762b20fc524abc52f4c23433f95e604
#
_entry.id   b762b20fc524abc52f4c23433f95e604
#
_cell.length_a   1.000
_cell.length_b   1.000
_cell.length_c   1.000
_cell.angle_alpha   90.00
_cell.angle_beta   90.00
_cell.angle_gamma   90.00
#
_symmetry.space_group_name_H-M   'P 1'
#
loop_
_entity.id
_entity.type
_entity.pdbx_description
1 polymer ?
#
loop_
_entity_poly.entity_id
_entity_poly.type
_entity_poly.pdbx_seq_one_letter_code
_entity_poly.pdbx_strand_id
1 'polypeptide(L)'
;MINSNFNYEDTRWQDLYMFLKNKGYEVYAPASKIGDCKRPYLVVKYNGLVPYQDFSSSIDNYSVMCYVPRDEYSKLDGFIRDVKASLKELEPLFKWRKIQTPSFYDESVQAHMVSIEYANYKKDS
;
A
#
# COMPACT_ATOMS: atom_id res chain seq x y z
N MET A 1 5.74 -13.47 -25.64
CA MET A 1 4.60 -12.88 -26.37
C MET A 1 3.45 -12.62 -25.43
N ILE A 2 2.79 -11.52 -25.61
CA ILE A 2 1.65 -11.17 -24.77
C ILE A 2 0.41 -11.89 -25.26
N ASN A 3 -0.26 -12.58 -24.37
CA ASN A 3 -1.55 -13.18 -24.66
C ASN A 3 -2.56 -12.07 -24.91
N SER A 4 -3.30 -12.13 -25.99
CA SER A 4 -4.29 -11.12 -26.34
C SER A 4 -5.43 -11.03 -25.31
N ASN A 5 -5.63 -12.07 -24.50
CA ASN A 5 -6.63 -12.06 -23.44
C ASN A 5 -6.09 -11.58 -22.10
N PHE A 6 -4.81 -11.29 -22.04
CA PHE A 6 -4.21 -10.85 -20.79
C PHE A 6 -4.56 -9.38 -20.56
N ASN A 7 -5.07 -9.08 -19.38
CA ASN A 7 -5.41 -7.72 -19.01
C ASN A 7 -4.48 -7.25 -17.90
N TYR A 8 -3.56 -6.36 -18.22
CA TYR A 8 -2.62 -5.84 -17.24
C TYR A 8 -3.27 -5.02 -16.14
N GLU A 9 -4.51 -4.57 -16.38
CA GLU A 9 -5.21 -3.73 -15.42
C GLU A 9 -5.90 -4.53 -14.32
N ASP A 10 -5.94 -5.85 -14.43
CA ASP A 10 -6.62 -6.71 -13.46
C ASP A 10 -5.70 -7.23 -12.36
N THR A 11 -4.59 -6.55 -12.11
CA THR A 11 -3.70 -6.96 -11.02
C THR A 11 -4.23 -6.46 -9.69
N ARG A 12 -3.94 -7.20 -8.62
CA ARG A 12 -4.34 -6.80 -7.27
C ARG A 12 -3.66 -5.50 -6.83
N TRP A 13 -2.44 -5.27 -7.30
CA TRP A 13 -1.76 -4.00 -7.04
C TRP A 13 -2.53 -2.84 -7.65
N GLN A 14 -2.99 -2.99 -8.91
CA GLN A 14 -3.80 -1.99 -9.58
C GLN A 14 -5.08 -1.70 -8.80
N ASP A 15 -5.75 -2.75 -8.33
CA ASP A 15 -6.99 -2.60 -7.56
C ASP A 15 -6.76 -1.75 -6.31
N LEU A 16 -5.70 -2.05 -5.58
CA LEU A 16 -5.36 -1.33 -4.36
C LEU A 16 -5.00 0.13 -4.66
N TYR A 17 -4.17 0.33 -5.68
CA TYR A 17 -3.76 1.66 -6.12
C TYR A 17 -4.95 2.52 -6.50
N MET A 18 -5.82 2.00 -7.36
CA MET A 18 -6.98 2.74 -7.85
C MET A 18 -8.01 3.00 -6.75
N PHE A 19 -8.18 2.04 -5.84
CA PHE A 19 -9.08 2.24 -4.72
C PHE A 19 -8.65 3.45 -3.88
N LEU A 20 -7.38 3.51 -3.53
CA LEU A 20 -6.86 4.61 -2.72
C LEU A 20 -6.91 5.93 -3.47
N LYS A 21 -6.59 5.89 -4.76
CA LYS A 21 -6.66 7.09 -5.58
C LYS A 21 -8.10 7.62 -5.67
N ASN A 22 -9.07 6.74 -5.82
CA ASN A 22 -10.48 7.12 -5.88
C ASN A 22 -11.01 7.63 -4.55
N LYS A 23 -10.34 7.29 -3.44
CA LYS A 23 -10.70 7.84 -2.14
C LYS A 23 -10.15 9.25 -1.92
N GLY A 24 -9.37 9.74 -2.86
CA GLY A 24 -8.85 11.10 -2.80
C GLY A 24 -7.41 11.21 -2.32
N TYR A 25 -6.74 10.10 -2.07
CA TYR A 25 -5.33 10.13 -1.67
C TYR A 25 -4.44 10.38 -2.89
N GLU A 26 -3.33 11.05 -2.64
CA GLU A 26 -2.25 11.13 -3.61
C GLU A 26 -1.46 9.83 -3.47
N VAL A 27 -1.40 9.02 -4.54
CA VAL A 27 -0.84 7.67 -4.48
C VAL A 27 0.18 7.50 -5.60
N TYR A 28 1.29 6.85 -5.28
CA TYR A 28 2.37 6.59 -6.23
C TYR A 28 2.79 5.13 -6.21
N ALA A 29 3.32 4.67 -7.34
CA ALA A 29 4.09 3.44 -7.39
C ALA A 29 5.48 3.69 -6.80
N PRO A 30 6.20 2.63 -6.40
CA PRO A 30 7.56 2.80 -5.87
C PRO A 30 8.43 3.56 -6.86
N ALA A 31 9.23 4.48 -6.33
CA ALA A 31 10.18 5.30 -7.08
C ALA A 31 9.55 6.26 -8.09
N SER A 32 8.22 6.43 -8.07
CA SER A 32 7.54 7.36 -8.97
C SER A 32 7.44 8.77 -8.41
N LYS A 33 7.56 8.93 -7.10
CA LYS A 33 7.50 10.25 -6.47
C LYS A 33 8.90 10.86 -6.45
N ILE A 34 9.01 12.02 -7.04
CA ILE A 34 10.28 12.76 -7.13
C ILE A 34 10.13 14.06 -6.36
N GLY A 35 11.22 14.45 -5.66
CA GLY A 35 11.26 15.70 -4.92
C GLY A 35 10.69 15.59 -3.52
N ASP A 36 10.70 16.70 -2.81
CA ASP A 36 10.31 16.75 -1.41
C ASP A 36 8.81 16.51 -1.23
N CYS A 37 8.48 15.92 -0.10
CA CYS A 37 7.09 15.71 0.30
C CYS A 37 6.52 17.05 0.74
N LYS A 38 5.52 17.55 0.02
CA LYS A 38 4.88 18.83 0.33
C LYS A 38 3.49 18.66 0.94
N ARG A 39 2.93 17.49 0.83
CA ARG A 39 1.65 17.12 1.44
C ARG A 39 1.61 15.60 1.60
N PRO A 40 0.73 15.07 2.44
CA PRO A 40 0.69 13.62 2.66
C PRO A 40 0.45 12.86 1.38
N TYR A 41 1.13 11.73 1.22
CA TYR A 41 0.89 10.83 0.09
C TYR A 41 1.16 9.38 0.49
N LEU A 42 0.74 8.48 -0.38
CA LEU A 42 0.92 7.04 -0.20
C LEU A 42 1.78 6.48 -1.32
N VAL A 43 2.54 5.44 -0.98
CA VAL A 43 3.22 4.61 -1.97
C VAL A 43 2.74 3.18 -1.74
N VAL A 44 2.28 2.52 -2.80
CA VAL A 44 1.82 1.13 -2.73
C VAL A 44 2.87 0.23 -3.35
N LYS A 45 3.37 -0.71 -2.57
CA LYS A 45 4.43 -1.61 -3.00
C LYS A 45 4.01 -3.06 -2.85
N TYR A 46 4.28 -3.87 -3.87
CA TYR A 46 4.08 -5.31 -3.78
C TYR A 46 5.30 -5.95 -3.11
N ASN A 47 5.06 -6.75 -2.08
CA ASN A 47 6.12 -7.35 -1.27
C ASN A 47 6.25 -8.86 -1.45
N GLY A 48 5.65 -9.42 -2.48
CA GLY A 48 5.87 -10.82 -2.79
C GLY A 48 4.76 -11.73 -2.29
N LEU A 49 4.91 -12.99 -2.63
CA LEU A 49 3.94 -14.04 -2.38
C LEU A 49 4.54 -15.06 -1.44
N VAL A 50 3.76 -15.51 -0.45
CA VAL A 50 4.17 -16.62 0.41
C VAL A 50 3.06 -17.66 0.45
N PRO A 51 3.41 -18.96 0.62
CA PRO A 51 2.37 -19.98 0.80
C PRO A 51 1.64 -19.77 2.12
N TYR A 52 0.38 -20.14 2.13
CA TYR A 52 -0.43 -20.05 3.33
C TYR A 52 -0.83 -21.46 3.78
N GLN A 53 -0.49 -21.79 4.99
CA GLN A 53 -0.81 -23.03 5.71
C GLN A 53 -0.59 -24.33 4.93
N ASP A 54 -1.39 -24.61 3.92
CA ASP A 54 -1.46 -25.92 3.26
C ASP A 54 -0.97 -25.94 1.82
N PHE A 55 -0.31 -24.88 1.39
CA PHE A 55 0.21 -24.74 0.03
C PHE A 55 -0.84 -24.68 -1.08
N SER A 56 -2.10 -24.91 -0.77
CA SER A 56 -3.18 -24.74 -1.76
C SER A 56 -3.65 -23.31 -1.82
N SER A 57 -3.19 -22.48 -0.89
CA SER A 57 -3.50 -21.06 -0.82
C SER A 57 -2.21 -20.27 -0.73
N SER A 58 -2.30 -18.99 -1.04
CA SER A 58 -1.15 -18.12 -0.95
C SER A 58 -1.56 -16.73 -0.48
N ILE A 59 -0.57 -15.98 -0.04
CA ILE A 59 -0.76 -14.61 0.42
C ILE A 59 0.12 -13.70 -0.42
N ASP A 60 -0.50 -12.76 -1.10
CA ASP A 60 0.22 -11.65 -1.72
C ASP A 60 0.33 -10.55 -0.67
N ASN A 61 1.54 -10.08 -0.44
CA ASN A 61 1.80 -9.04 0.56
C ASN A 61 2.00 -7.70 -0.11
N TYR A 62 1.40 -6.67 0.49
CA TYR A 62 1.50 -5.30 0.00
C TYR A 62 1.84 -4.37 1.15
N SER A 63 2.67 -3.39 0.87
CA SER A 63 2.94 -2.31 1.83
C SER A 63 2.23 -1.06 1.35
N VAL A 64 1.50 -0.42 2.23
CA VAL A 64 0.96 0.91 2.00
C VAL A 64 1.80 1.84 2.86
N MET A 65 2.66 2.60 2.20
CA MET A 65 3.62 3.48 2.87
C MET A 65 3.03 4.87 2.98
N CYS A 66 2.89 5.36 4.20
CA CYS A 66 2.26 6.64 4.48
C CYS A 66 3.34 7.68 4.75
N TYR A 67 3.35 8.74 3.94
CA TYR A 67 4.34 9.81 4.05
C TYR A 67 3.66 11.11 4.44
N VAL A 68 4.27 11.84 5.38
CA VAL A 68 3.85 13.21 5.70
C VAL A 68 5.06 14.12 5.66
N PRO A 69 4.88 15.42 5.33
CA PRO A 69 5.99 16.36 5.29
C PRO A 69 6.75 16.46 6.60
N ARG A 70 8.01 16.85 6.51
CA ARG A 70 8.89 16.97 7.66
C ARG A 70 8.27 17.75 8.81
N ASP A 71 7.58 18.83 8.50
CA ASP A 71 7.02 19.73 9.51
C ASP A 71 5.65 19.28 10.03
N GLU A 72 5.15 18.14 9.54
CA GLU A 72 3.80 17.66 9.88
C GLU A 72 3.80 16.30 10.58
N TYR A 73 4.86 16.02 11.30
CA TYR A 73 4.95 14.75 12.02
C TYR A 73 3.74 14.49 12.91
N SER A 74 3.21 15.53 13.53
CA SER A 74 2.04 15.39 14.42
C SER A 74 0.79 14.89 13.70
N LYS A 75 0.76 15.00 12.37
CA LYS A 75 -0.38 14.57 11.56
C LYS A 75 -0.25 13.12 11.10
N LEU A 76 0.90 12.50 11.32
CA LEU A 76 1.17 11.16 10.81
C LEU A 76 0.20 10.13 11.36
N ASP A 77 -0.02 10.13 12.67
CA ASP A 77 -0.92 9.17 13.31
C ASP A 77 -2.33 9.26 12.76
N GLY A 78 -2.86 10.47 12.63
CA GLY A 78 -4.20 10.68 12.08
C GLY A 78 -4.29 10.24 10.63
N PHE A 79 -3.25 10.49 9.86
CA PHE A 79 -3.21 10.08 8.45
C PHE A 79 -3.24 8.56 8.33
N ILE A 80 -2.42 7.87 9.13
CA ILE A 80 -2.40 6.40 9.14
C ILE A 80 -3.78 5.85 9.50
N ARG A 81 -4.40 6.42 10.52
CA ARG A 81 -5.71 5.98 10.98
C ARG A 81 -6.77 6.15 9.90
N ASP A 82 -6.71 7.27 9.17
CA ASP A 82 -7.62 7.54 8.08
C ASP A 82 -7.46 6.53 6.95
N VAL A 83 -6.21 6.26 6.58
CA VAL A 83 -5.91 5.29 5.52
C VAL A 83 -6.40 3.89 5.91
N LYS A 84 -6.15 3.48 7.15
CA LYS A 84 -6.60 2.17 7.64
C LYS A 84 -8.12 2.06 7.61
N ALA A 85 -8.82 3.13 7.98
CA ALA A 85 -10.28 3.14 7.94
C ALA A 85 -10.79 2.98 6.51
N SER A 86 -10.16 3.66 5.55
CA SER A 86 -10.53 3.52 4.14
C SER A 86 -10.28 2.10 3.64
N LEU A 87 -9.11 1.54 3.96
CA LEU A 87 -8.75 0.20 3.50
C LEU A 87 -9.61 -0.90 4.09
N LYS A 88 -10.23 -0.66 5.23
CA LYS A 88 -11.15 -1.63 5.81
C LYS A 88 -12.33 -1.95 4.88
N GLU A 89 -12.69 -1.03 4.02
CA GLU A 89 -13.76 -1.24 3.05
C GLU A 89 -13.42 -2.32 2.02
N LEU A 90 -12.15 -2.66 1.88
CA LEU A 90 -11.71 -3.70 0.94
C LEU A 90 -11.74 -5.10 1.53
N GLU A 91 -12.02 -5.25 2.82
CA GLU A 91 -12.10 -6.58 3.40
C GLU A 91 -13.29 -7.35 2.83
N PRO A 92 -13.13 -8.65 2.61
CA PRO A 92 -11.97 -9.49 2.93
C PRO A 92 -10.91 -9.58 1.84
N LEU A 93 -11.03 -8.82 0.76
CA LEU A 93 -10.08 -8.89 -0.36
C LEU A 93 -8.67 -8.53 0.08
N PHE A 94 -8.54 -7.43 0.81
CA PHE A 94 -7.29 -7.02 1.43
C PHE A 94 -7.51 -6.92 2.92
N LYS A 95 -6.61 -7.50 3.71
CA LYS A 95 -6.69 -7.46 5.17
C LYS A 95 -5.40 -6.94 5.77
N TRP A 96 -5.53 -6.08 6.75
CA TRP A 96 -4.39 -5.59 7.50
C TRP A 96 -3.76 -6.76 8.25
N ARG A 97 -2.45 -6.92 8.08
CA ARG A 97 -1.71 -7.99 8.75
C ARG A 97 -1.39 -7.66 10.20
N LYS A 98 -1.87 -6.51 10.69
CA LYS A 98 -1.55 -6.00 12.03
C LYS A 98 -0.06 -5.73 12.20
N ILE A 99 0.60 -5.41 11.09
CA ILE A 99 2.00 -5.02 11.07
C ILE A 99 2.05 -3.56 10.64
N GLN A 100 2.70 -2.76 11.47
CA GLN A 100 2.90 -1.34 11.20
C GLN A 100 4.30 -0.99 11.69
N THR A 101 5.10 -0.40 10.82
CA THR A 101 6.48 -0.09 11.19
C THR A 101 6.55 1.12 12.11
N PRO A 102 7.65 1.28 12.85
CA PRO A 102 7.91 2.55 13.52
C PRO A 102 8.05 3.65 12.49
N SER A 103 7.92 4.89 12.91
CA SER A 103 8.13 6.00 12.00
C SER A 103 9.61 6.10 11.63
N PHE A 104 9.84 6.49 10.39
CA PHE A 104 11.16 6.62 9.81
C PHE A 104 11.22 7.94 9.04
N TYR A 105 12.31 8.70 9.21
CA TYR A 105 12.48 9.92 8.44
C TYR A 105 13.29 9.62 7.19
N ASP A 106 12.68 9.86 6.03
CA ASP A 106 13.31 9.63 4.74
C ASP A 106 13.85 10.95 4.21
N GLU A 107 15.16 11.12 4.30
CA GLU A 107 15.80 12.36 3.87
C GLU A 107 15.69 12.60 2.38
N SER A 108 15.57 11.55 1.59
CA SER A 108 15.51 11.69 0.13
C SER A 108 14.28 12.44 -0.33
N VAL A 109 13.20 12.41 0.45
CA VAL A 109 11.96 13.12 0.14
C VAL A 109 11.53 14.06 1.27
N GLN A 110 12.36 14.24 2.28
CA GLN A 110 12.08 15.12 3.42
C GLN A 110 10.72 14.79 4.05
N ALA A 111 10.53 13.54 4.44
CA ALA A 111 9.25 13.07 4.94
C ALA A 111 9.40 12.05 6.04
N HIS A 112 8.42 12.01 6.93
CA HIS A 112 8.26 10.91 7.88
C HIS A 112 7.41 9.85 7.24
N MET A 113 7.77 8.58 7.43
CA MET A 113 7.11 7.47 6.76
C MET A 113 6.80 6.36 7.75
N VAL A 114 5.61 5.77 7.60
CA VAL A 114 5.21 4.54 8.29
C VAL A 114 4.63 3.61 7.24
N SER A 115 5.02 2.34 7.29
CA SER A 115 4.48 1.33 6.39
C SER A 115 3.44 0.49 7.10
N ILE A 116 2.29 0.28 6.46
CA ILE A 116 1.24 -0.62 6.95
C ILE A 116 1.18 -1.80 6.01
N GLU A 117 1.19 -3.02 6.56
CA GLU A 117 1.25 -4.23 5.75
C GLU A 117 -0.12 -4.85 5.56
N TYR A 118 -0.44 -5.16 4.31
CA TYR A 118 -1.72 -5.76 3.93
C TYR A 118 -1.49 -7.05 3.17
N ALA A 119 -2.46 -7.95 3.27
CA ALA A 119 -2.41 -9.24 2.60
C ALA A 119 -3.65 -9.43 1.75
N ASN A 120 -3.45 -9.97 0.56
CA ASN A 120 -4.51 -10.47 -0.28
C ASN A 120 -4.43 -11.98 -0.29
N TYR A 121 -5.42 -12.62 0.32
CA TYR A 121 -5.49 -14.08 0.39
C TYR A 121 -6.12 -14.60 -0.89
N LYS A 122 -5.48 -15.56 -1.52
CA LYS A 122 -6.03 -16.18 -2.70
C LYS A 122 -5.71 -17.66 -2.73
N LYS A 123 -6.57 -18.41 -3.39
CA LYS A 123 -6.37 -19.84 -3.61
C LYS A 123 -5.71 -20.05 -4.95
N ASP A 124 -4.72 -20.93 -4.97
CA ASP A 124 -4.17 -21.41 -6.23
C ASP A 124 -5.11 -22.45 -6.80
N SER A 125 -5.43 -22.34 -8.06
CA SER A 125 -6.36 -23.25 -8.71
C SER A 125 -5.64 -24.34 -9.49
#